data_eec557a0ce8d64cb664946bdc6132728
#
_entry.id   eec557a0ce8d64cb664946bdc6132728
#
_cell.length_a   1.000
_cell.length_b   1.000
_cell.length_c   1.000
_cell.angle_alpha   90.00
_cell.angle_beta   90.00
_cell.angle_gamma   90.00
#
_symmetry.space_group_name_H-M   'P 1'
#
loop_
_entity.id
_entity.type
_entity.pdbx_description
1 polymer ?
#
loop_
_entity_poly.entity_id
_entity_poly.type
_entity_poly.pdbx_seq_one_letter_code
_entity_poly.pdbx_strand_id
1 'polypeptide(L)'
;MGCIAEDRSACPHPRGVSVRLTVCPDPMTAVTRTTDEEALRDLNLYLYDDDGEIVLHRYQSSSTLRFTSLPGNYRMRIAANMGRDLGENPASEDFTVTHADEYDTLPMSYEGDVTITSSSGGILTLPVVEVQRVVTKVSYDIAVKPADIELRSVQLCSVPRAVSVFDVAARPSDAPDDYTDCPESGISGQHISGNCYLLPNMQGTVPSITDQRDKNPDNAPANASYLLIRAV
;
A
#
# COMPACT_ATOMS: atom_id res chain seq x y z
N MET A 1 -55.81 24.93 26.76
CA MET A 1 -54.62 24.74 25.93
C MET A 1 -53.55 24.06 26.79
N GLY A 2 -53.40 22.76 26.62
CA GLY A 2 -52.38 21.99 27.35
C GLY A 2 -51.11 21.96 26.54
N CYS A 3 -50.02 22.49 27.09
CA CYS A 3 -48.69 22.26 26.52
C CYS A 3 -48.30 20.81 26.78
N ILE A 4 -48.21 20.02 25.73
CA ILE A 4 -47.56 18.71 25.77
C ILE A 4 -46.04 18.99 25.82
N ALA A 5 -45.47 18.85 27.02
CA ALA A 5 -44.02 18.78 27.15
C ALA A 5 -43.55 17.44 26.55
N GLU A 6 -43.01 17.46 25.35
CA GLU A 6 -42.33 16.29 24.80
C GLU A 6 -41.14 15.98 25.70
N ASP A 7 -41.23 14.88 26.42
CA ASP A 7 -40.14 14.32 27.18
C ASP A 7 -39.02 13.83 26.19
N ARG A 8 -38.06 14.69 25.92
CA ARG A 8 -36.91 14.39 25.04
C ARG A 8 -35.92 13.41 25.67
N SER A 9 -36.16 12.95 26.92
CA SER A 9 -35.33 11.98 27.62
C SER A 9 -35.57 10.52 27.22
N ALA A 10 -36.59 10.21 26.42
CA ALA A 10 -37.00 8.86 26.10
C ALA A 10 -36.55 8.31 24.72
N CYS A 11 -35.87 9.10 23.91
CA CYS A 11 -35.25 8.56 22.69
C CYS A 11 -33.84 8.07 23.04
N PRO A 12 -33.56 6.76 23.06
CA PRO A 12 -32.21 6.26 23.23
C PRO A 12 -31.40 6.59 21.95
N HIS A 13 -30.86 7.80 21.90
CA HIS A 13 -29.86 8.06 20.87
C HIS A 13 -28.68 7.11 21.10
N PRO A 14 -28.25 6.38 20.09
CA PRO A 14 -27.08 5.50 20.24
C PRO A 14 -25.91 6.34 20.72
N ARG A 15 -25.36 5.98 21.88
CA ARG A 15 -24.20 6.68 22.44
C ARG A 15 -22.98 6.26 21.67
N GLY A 16 -22.14 7.24 21.31
CA GLY A 16 -20.85 6.97 20.71
C GLY A 16 -19.97 6.12 21.64
N VAL A 17 -19.26 5.16 21.05
CA VAL A 17 -18.29 4.28 21.70
C VAL A 17 -16.91 4.86 21.52
N SER A 18 -16.16 5.02 22.61
CA SER A 18 -14.74 5.35 22.54
C SER A 18 -13.96 4.13 22.09
N VAL A 19 -13.22 4.25 20.98
CA VAL A 19 -12.47 3.14 20.36
C VAL A 19 -10.97 3.43 20.43
N ARG A 20 -10.18 2.38 20.69
CA ARG A 20 -8.72 2.37 20.54
C ARG A 20 -8.37 1.38 19.45
N LEU A 21 -7.55 1.80 18.50
CA LEU A 21 -6.99 0.99 17.43
C LEU A 21 -5.47 1.13 17.45
N THR A 22 -4.74 0.02 17.35
CA THR A 22 -3.28 0.01 17.14
C THR A 22 -3.01 -0.51 15.73
N VAL A 23 -2.15 0.19 15.01
CA VAL A 23 -1.72 -0.15 13.64
C VAL A 23 -0.24 -0.46 13.68
N CYS A 24 0.19 -1.51 13.00
CA CYS A 24 1.60 -1.83 12.81
C CYS A 24 1.85 -2.25 11.35
N PRO A 25 3.08 -2.11 10.85
CA PRO A 25 3.47 -2.71 9.58
C PRO A 25 3.37 -4.23 9.68
N ASP A 26 2.98 -4.87 8.56
CA ASP A 26 3.02 -6.33 8.44
C ASP A 26 4.47 -6.82 8.69
N PRO A 27 4.69 -7.75 9.64
CA PRO A 27 6.00 -8.27 9.99
C PRO A 27 6.61 -9.21 8.93
N MET A 28 6.08 -9.23 7.70
CA MET A 28 6.62 -10.09 6.64
C MET A 28 8.14 -9.97 6.55
N THR A 29 8.79 -11.11 6.71
CA THR A 29 10.24 -11.32 6.71
C THR A 29 10.88 -10.96 5.37
N ALA A 30 11.33 -9.71 5.22
CA ALA A 30 12.26 -9.35 4.16
C ALA A 30 13.69 -9.32 4.68
N VAL A 31 14.60 -9.94 3.95
CA VAL A 31 16.01 -10.17 4.32
C VAL A 31 16.86 -8.88 4.30
N THR A 32 16.33 -7.77 3.76
CA THR A 32 17.08 -6.50 3.62
C THR A 32 16.19 -5.32 4.02
N ARG A 33 16.08 -5.08 5.32
CA ARG A 33 15.29 -3.95 5.85
C ARG A 33 16.20 -2.88 6.43
N THR A 34 15.96 -1.63 6.07
CA THR A 34 16.40 -0.50 6.89
C THR A 34 15.26 -0.14 7.85
N THR A 35 15.55 0.15 9.10
CA THR A 35 14.55 0.46 10.14
C THR A 35 13.68 1.66 9.81
N ASP A 36 14.15 2.56 8.94
CA ASP A 36 13.42 3.79 8.55
C ASP A 36 12.33 3.52 7.51
N GLU A 37 12.51 2.55 6.61
CA GLU A 37 11.51 2.20 5.58
C GLU A 37 10.23 1.60 6.18
N GLU A 38 10.29 1.04 7.39
CA GLU A 38 9.17 0.42 8.11
C GLU A 38 8.43 1.36 9.05
N ALA A 39 8.93 2.57 9.23
CA ALA A 39 8.33 3.53 10.15
C ALA A 39 6.93 3.94 9.66
N LEU A 40 5.94 3.91 10.55
CA LEU A 40 4.65 4.56 10.34
C LEU A 40 4.79 6.04 10.72
N ARG A 41 4.78 6.92 9.73
CA ARG A 41 4.92 8.37 9.94
C ARG A 41 3.59 9.09 9.95
N ASP A 42 2.65 8.64 9.15
CA ASP A 42 1.28 9.15 9.11
C ASP A 42 0.27 8.05 8.79
N LEU A 43 -0.95 8.26 9.23
CA LEU A 43 -2.09 7.38 9.02
C LEU A 43 -3.32 8.21 8.66
N ASN A 44 -4.00 7.83 7.59
CA ASN A 44 -5.34 8.25 7.24
C ASN A 44 -6.27 7.04 7.48
N LEU A 45 -7.12 7.12 8.50
CA LEU A 45 -8.15 6.11 8.82
C LEU A 45 -9.49 6.58 8.31
N TYR A 46 -10.20 5.70 7.61
CA TYR A 46 -11.59 5.88 7.18
C TYR A 46 -12.45 4.73 7.67
N LEU A 47 -13.66 5.05 8.13
CA LEU A 47 -14.73 4.11 8.32
C LEU A 47 -15.84 4.42 7.33
N TYR A 48 -16.28 3.41 6.61
CA TYR A 48 -17.39 3.44 5.68
C TYR A 48 -18.56 2.64 6.29
N ASP A 49 -19.76 3.15 6.14
CA ASP A 49 -20.97 2.40 6.49
C ASP A 49 -21.39 1.42 5.39
N ASP A 50 -22.54 0.75 5.60
CA ASP A 50 -23.06 -0.25 4.65
C ASP A 50 -23.50 0.39 3.31
N ASP A 51 -23.75 1.69 3.27
CA ASP A 51 -24.10 2.45 2.06
C ASP A 51 -22.83 2.91 1.32
N GLY A 52 -21.64 2.71 1.89
CA GLY A 52 -20.34 3.12 1.34
C GLY A 52 -20.02 4.59 1.59
N GLU A 53 -20.72 5.25 2.51
CA GLU A 53 -20.46 6.63 2.89
C GLU A 53 -19.40 6.70 4.01
N ILE A 54 -18.51 7.71 3.93
CA ILE A 54 -17.49 7.93 4.96
C ILE A 54 -18.17 8.52 6.20
N VAL A 55 -18.22 7.74 7.29
CA VAL A 55 -18.79 8.16 8.58
C VAL A 55 -17.72 8.63 9.56
N LEU A 56 -16.47 8.36 9.30
CA LEU A 56 -15.35 8.83 10.11
C LEU A 56 -14.08 8.91 9.29
N HIS A 57 -13.36 10.02 9.47
CA HIS A 57 -11.99 10.20 9.04
C HIS A 57 -11.11 10.63 10.21
N ARG A 58 -9.86 10.12 10.27
CA ARG A 58 -8.83 10.53 11.20
C ARG A 58 -7.46 10.52 10.54
N TYR A 59 -6.76 11.62 10.65
CA TYR A 59 -5.35 11.75 10.26
C TYR A 59 -4.48 11.96 11.49
N GLN A 60 -3.36 11.25 11.57
CA GLN A 60 -2.39 11.42 12.64
C GLN A 60 -1.03 10.78 12.34
N SER A 61 0.00 11.16 13.11
CA SER A 61 1.36 10.64 13.05
C SER A 61 1.69 9.57 14.10
N SER A 62 0.68 8.96 14.72
CA SER A 62 0.86 7.94 15.77
C SER A 62 0.25 6.61 15.34
N SER A 63 0.90 5.49 15.67
CA SER A 63 0.42 4.14 15.43
C SER A 63 -0.79 3.72 16.28
N THR A 64 -1.17 4.51 17.29
CA THR A 64 -2.35 4.24 18.13
C THR A 64 -3.37 5.33 17.98
N LEU A 65 -4.51 5.00 17.37
CA LEU A 65 -5.63 5.90 17.16
C LEU A 65 -6.64 5.79 18.30
N ARG A 66 -7.26 6.94 18.61
CA ARG A 66 -8.44 7.01 19.49
C ARG A 66 -9.50 7.84 18.80
N PHE A 67 -10.70 7.28 18.72
CA PHE A 67 -11.84 7.96 18.11
C PHE A 67 -13.15 7.54 18.78
N THR A 68 -14.22 8.22 18.43
CA THR A 68 -15.58 7.87 18.86
C THR A 68 -16.40 7.56 17.62
N SER A 69 -17.12 6.42 17.64
CA SER A 69 -18.03 6.02 16.58
C SER A 69 -19.32 5.44 17.17
N LEU A 70 -20.36 5.37 16.40
CA LEU A 70 -21.56 4.65 16.77
C LEU A 70 -21.30 3.13 16.71
N PRO A 71 -22.05 2.32 17.50
CA PRO A 71 -22.04 0.86 17.30
C PRO A 71 -22.55 0.52 15.91
N GLY A 72 -21.90 -0.45 15.25
CA GLY A 72 -22.26 -0.86 13.88
C GLY A 72 -21.17 -1.69 13.24
N ASN A 73 -21.44 -2.13 12.02
CA ASN A 73 -20.47 -2.75 11.14
C ASN A 73 -19.97 -1.69 10.17
N TYR A 74 -18.67 -1.70 9.92
CA TYR A 74 -18.02 -0.72 9.07
C TYR A 74 -16.96 -1.40 8.21
N ARG A 75 -16.75 -0.88 7.01
CA ARG A 75 -15.54 -1.16 6.26
C ARG A 75 -14.48 -0.15 6.66
N MET A 76 -13.35 -0.64 7.14
CA MET A 76 -12.20 0.17 7.54
C MET A 76 -11.17 0.22 6.42
N ARG A 77 -10.71 1.41 6.07
CA ARG A 77 -9.56 1.64 5.20
C ARG A 77 -8.52 2.46 5.94
N ILE A 78 -7.26 2.04 5.82
CA ILE A 78 -6.10 2.77 6.35
C ILE A 78 -5.10 2.97 5.22
N ALA A 79 -4.80 4.24 4.91
CA ALA A 79 -3.70 4.61 4.04
C ALA A 79 -2.60 5.23 4.90
N ALA A 80 -1.43 4.59 4.93
CA ALA A 80 -0.30 5.00 5.76
C ALA A 80 0.86 5.52 4.90
N ASN A 81 1.63 6.46 5.45
CA ASN A 81 2.78 7.07 4.80
C ASN A 81 2.43 7.76 3.46
N MET A 82 1.27 8.41 3.43
CA MET A 82 0.85 9.23 2.29
C MET A 82 1.47 10.63 2.31
N GLY A 83 2.16 10.99 3.41
CA GLY A 83 2.84 12.27 3.58
C GLY A 83 1.91 13.46 3.82
N ARG A 84 0.59 13.23 3.86
CA ARG A 84 -0.43 14.28 4.02
C ARG A 84 -1.74 13.76 4.58
N ASP A 85 -2.54 14.67 5.09
CA ASP A 85 -3.96 14.45 5.34
C ASP A 85 -4.71 14.40 3.99
N LEU A 86 -5.45 13.31 3.74
CA LEU A 86 -6.23 13.14 2.52
C LEU A 86 -7.62 13.78 2.61
N GLY A 87 -8.01 14.29 3.81
CA GLY A 87 -9.28 14.97 4.03
C GLY A 87 -10.46 14.04 4.28
N GLU A 88 -11.61 14.65 4.56
CA GLU A 88 -12.84 13.92 4.93
C GLU A 88 -13.54 13.24 3.73
N ASN A 89 -13.33 13.74 2.52
CA ASN A 89 -13.93 13.23 1.30
C ASN A 89 -12.88 13.11 0.19
N PRO A 90 -11.94 12.16 0.31
CA PRO A 90 -10.89 11.99 -0.68
C PRO A 90 -11.46 11.50 -2.00
N ALA A 91 -10.94 12.00 -3.11
CA ALA A 91 -11.17 11.41 -4.41
C ALA A 91 -10.37 10.09 -4.56
N SER A 92 -10.72 9.26 -5.53
CA SER A 92 -10.00 8.00 -5.78
C SER A 92 -8.50 8.23 -6.05
N GLU A 93 -8.17 9.35 -6.69
CA GLU A 93 -6.80 9.76 -7.02
C GLU A 93 -5.97 10.08 -5.78
N ASP A 94 -6.61 10.51 -4.68
CA ASP A 94 -5.91 10.80 -3.42
C ASP A 94 -5.30 9.55 -2.78
N PHE A 95 -5.83 8.37 -3.11
CA PHE A 95 -5.29 7.08 -2.69
C PHE A 95 -4.24 6.51 -3.65
N THR A 96 -3.74 7.31 -4.56
CA THR A 96 -2.76 6.88 -5.56
C THR A 96 -1.34 7.16 -5.08
N VAL A 97 -0.47 6.16 -5.23
CA VAL A 97 0.97 6.26 -5.05
C VAL A 97 1.63 6.29 -6.42
N THR A 98 2.50 7.26 -6.65
CA THR A 98 3.34 7.33 -7.84
C THR A 98 4.68 6.66 -7.60
N HIS A 99 5.25 6.07 -8.66
CA HIS A 99 6.59 5.49 -8.60
C HIS A 99 7.63 6.55 -8.25
N ALA A 100 8.58 6.18 -7.39
CA ALA A 100 9.75 6.96 -7.05
C ALA A 100 10.99 6.07 -7.04
N ASP A 101 12.14 6.65 -7.35
CA ASP A 101 13.43 5.94 -7.33
C ASP A 101 13.88 5.61 -5.90
N GLU A 102 13.47 6.42 -4.94
CA GLU A 102 13.71 6.26 -3.51
C GLU A 102 12.48 6.63 -2.70
N TYR A 103 12.31 5.99 -1.56
CA TYR A 103 11.26 6.27 -0.58
C TYR A 103 11.84 6.50 0.80
N ASP A 104 11.53 7.61 1.44
CA ASP A 104 11.85 7.85 2.85
C ASP A 104 11.10 6.89 3.77
N THR A 105 9.85 6.59 3.41
CA THR A 105 8.99 5.58 4.05
C THR A 105 8.09 4.97 3.00
N LEU A 106 7.86 3.66 3.11
CA LEU A 106 7.03 2.95 2.13
C LEU A 106 5.54 3.21 2.37
N PRO A 107 4.77 3.57 1.34
CA PRO A 107 3.32 3.61 1.42
C PRO A 107 2.76 2.23 1.78
N MET A 108 1.78 2.21 2.69
CA MET A 108 1.14 0.99 3.17
C MET A 108 -0.37 1.18 3.22
N SER A 109 -1.11 0.07 3.16
CA SER A 109 -2.57 0.10 3.26
C SER A 109 -3.14 -1.09 4.00
N TYR A 110 -4.37 -0.93 4.44
CA TYR A 110 -5.22 -1.97 4.98
C TYR A 110 -6.65 -1.71 4.57
N GLU A 111 -7.36 -2.76 4.23
CA GLU A 111 -8.80 -2.75 4.03
C GLU A 111 -9.41 -3.99 4.65
N GLY A 112 -10.47 -3.82 5.43
CA GLY A 112 -11.17 -4.92 6.09
C GLY A 112 -12.40 -4.47 6.85
N ASP A 113 -13.22 -5.42 7.25
CA ASP A 113 -14.43 -5.16 8.01
C ASP A 113 -14.13 -5.05 9.50
N VAL A 114 -14.85 -4.16 10.20
CA VAL A 114 -14.75 -3.98 11.64
C VAL A 114 -16.14 -3.82 12.25
N THR A 115 -16.36 -4.49 13.38
CA THR A 115 -17.59 -4.33 14.18
C THR A 115 -17.29 -3.53 15.43
N ILE A 116 -17.97 -2.40 15.61
CA ILE A 116 -17.95 -1.60 16.83
C ILE A 116 -19.15 -1.97 17.67
N THR A 117 -18.94 -2.65 18.77
CA THR A 117 -20.00 -3.07 19.69
C THR A 117 -20.28 -1.99 20.73
N SER A 118 -21.54 -1.91 21.21
CA SER A 118 -21.89 -1.02 22.30
C SER A 118 -21.09 -1.37 23.55
N SER A 119 -20.50 -0.35 24.18
CA SER A 119 -19.75 -0.51 25.43
C SER A 119 -20.47 0.24 26.57
N SER A 120 -20.61 -0.42 27.72
CA SER A 120 -21.24 0.16 28.92
C SER A 120 -20.30 1.09 29.72
N GLY A 121 -19.54 1.93 29.03
CA GLY A 121 -18.72 3.01 29.64
C GLY A 121 -17.21 2.79 29.64
N GLY A 122 -16.70 1.82 28.87
CA GLY A 122 -15.25 1.59 28.69
C GLY A 122 -14.76 2.01 27.30
N ILE A 123 -13.46 1.84 27.08
CA ILE A 123 -12.82 1.98 25.76
C ILE A 123 -12.85 0.62 25.08
N LEU A 124 -13.50 0.53 23.92
CA LEU A 124 -13.41 -0.65 23.06
C LEU A 124 -12.00 -0.68 22.44
N THR A 125 -11.24 -1.74 22.70
CA THR A 125 -9.96 -1.95 22.03
C THR A 125 -10.16 -2.94 20.90
N LEU A 126 -9.89 -2.49 19.67
CA LEU A 126 -9.92 -3.35 18.48
C LEU A 126 -8.65 -4.20 18.40
N PRO A 127 -8.69 -5.33 17.68
CA PRO A 127 -7.49 -6.08 17.33
C PRO A 127 -6.46 -5.17 16.65
N VAL A 128 -5.19 -5.53 16.76
CA VAL A 128 -4.11 -4.85 16.04
C VAL A 128 -4.33 -5.03 14.55
N VAL A 129 -4.22 -3.94 13.80
CA VAL A 129 -4.32 -3.95 12.34
C VAL A 129 -2.92 -3.91 11.75
N GLU A 130 -2.63 -4.85 10.86
CA GLU A 130 -1.37 -4.93 10.13
C GLU A 130 -1.55 -4.31 8.74
N VAL A 131 -0.82 -3.20 8.47
CA VAL A 131 -0.83 -2.55 7.16
C VAL A 131 0.21 -3.18 6.25
N GLN A 132 -0.18 -3.47 5.01
CA GLN A 132 0.67 -4.09 4.00
C GLN A 132 1.34 -3.03 3.13
N ARG A 133 2.60 -3.27 2.75
CA ARG A 133 3.33 -2.38 1.85
C ARG A 133 2.76 -2.45 0.45
N VAL A 134 2.61 -1.29 -0.16
CA VAL A 134 2.21 -1.15 -1.56
C VAL A 134 3.40 -1.30 -2.50
N VAL A 135 4.60 -0.96 -2.03
CA VAL A 135 5.83 -0.93 -2.83
C VAL A 135 6.73 -2.11 -2.47
N THR A 136 7.31 -2.76 -3.48
CA THR A 136 8.30 -3.83 -3.32
C THR A 136 9.70 -3.31 -3.63
N LYS A 137 10.65 -3.53 -2.71
CA LYS A 137 12.07 -3.29 -2.96
C LYS A 137 12.68 -4.50 -3.64
N VAL A 138 13.23 -4.30 -4.81
CA VAL A 138 13.99 -5.29 -5.57
C VAL A 138 15.47 -5.05 -5.33
N SER A 139 16.15 -5.96 -4.65
CA SER A 139 17.60 -5.92 -4.45
C SER A 139 18.26 -6.93 -5.36
N TYR A 140 19.35 -6.54 -5.99
CA TYR A 140 20.13 -7.41 -6.86
C TYR A 140 21.61 -7.38 -6.50
N ASP A 141 22.25 -8.54 -6.68
CA ASP A 141 23.70 -8.75 -6.51
C ASP A 141 24.13 -9.71 -7.63
N ILE A 142 24.75 -9.16 -8.67
CA ILE A 142 25.03 -9.86 -9.93
C ILE A 142 26.52 -9.89 -10.16
N ALA A 143 27.08 -11.10 -10.30
CA ALA A 143 28.48 -11.32 -10.64
C ALA A 143 28.59 -12.24 -11.86
N VAL A 144 29.49 -11.89 -12.79
CA VAL A 144 29.86 -12.74 -13.92
C VAL A 144 31.21 -13.41 -13.65
N LYS A 145 31.27 -14.71 -13.95
CA LYS A 145 32.47 -15.51 -13.68
C LYS A 145 33.54 -15.48 -14.82
N PRO A 146 33.12 -15.51 -16.11
CA PRO A 146 34.11 -15.41 -17.20
C PRO A 146 34.79 -14.06 -17.19
N ALA A 147 36.14 -14.06 -17.27
CA ALA A 147 36.91 -12.83 -17.20
C ALA A 147 36.80 -11.95 -18.47
N ASP A 148 36.27 -12.50 -19.53
CA ASP A 148 36.02 -11.86 -20.81
C ASP A 148 34.61 -11.26 -20.95
N ILE A 149 33.81 -11.38 -19.90
CA ILE A 149 32.46 -10.75 -19.84
C ILE A 149 32.52 -9.61 -18.84
N GLU A 150 32.08 -8.44 -19.27
CA GLU A 150 31.90 -7.27 -18.40
C GLU A 150 30.45 -6.88 -18.32
N LEU A 151 29.94 -6.69 -17.10
CA LEU A 151 28.64 -6.06 -16.87
C LEU A 151 28.72 -4.59 -17.24
N ARG A 152 27.71 -4.10 -17.94
CA ARG A 152 27.59 -2.68 -18.35
C ARG A 152 26.53 -1.97 -17.56
N SER A 153 25.38 -2.60 -17.36
CA SER A 153 24.30 -1.98 -16.61
C SER A 153 23.24 -3.00 -16.17
N VAL A 154 22.48 -2.57 -15.16
CA VAL A 154 21.25 -3.22 -14.71
C VAL A 154 20.15 -2.18 -14.65
N GLN A 155 18.97 -2.52 -15.14
CA GLN A 155 17.81 -1.64 -15.16
C GLN A 155 16.54 -2.43 -14.89
N LEU A 156 15.67 -1.95 -13.99
CA LEU A 156 14.31 -2.45 -13.85
C LEU A 156 13.43 -1.71 -14.84
N CYS A 157 12.78 -2.45 -15.73
CA CYS A 157 11.99 -1.91 -16.82
C CYS A 157 10.50 -2.20 -16.64
N SER A 158 9.67 -1.37 -17.26
CA SER A 158 8.21 -1.50 -17.29
C SER A 158 7.58 -1.51 -15.89
N VAL A 159 7.89 -0.50 -15.10
CA VAL A 159 7.30 -0.28 -13.76
C VAL A 159 6.06 0.59 -13.91
N PRO A 160 4.91 0.24 -13.31
CA PRO A 160 3.75 1.12 -13.29
C PRO A 160 4.11 2.48 -12.70
N ARG A 161 3.64 3.57 -13.34
CA ARG A 161 3.88 4.94 -12.86
C ARG A 161 3.08 5.27 -11.61
N ALA A 162 1.92 4.64 -11.46
CA ALA A 162 1.03 4.88 -10.33
C ALA A 162 0.13 3.69 -10.07
N VAL A 163 -0.24 3.49 -8.80
CA VAL A 163 -1.22 2.47 -8.38
C VAL A 163 -2.07 3.01 -7.23
N SER A 164 -3.30 2.53 -7.11
CA SER A 164 -4.12 2.77 -5.91
C SER A 164 -3.62 1.91 -4.75
N VAL A 165 -3.51 2.49 -3.57
CA VAL A 165 -3.09 1.74 -2.36
C VAL A 165 -4.10 0.67 -1.93
N PHE A 166 -5.38 0.77 -2.36
CA PHE A 166 -6.45 -0.19 -2.04
C PHE A 166 -6.77 -1.17 -3.17
N ASP A 167 -6.09 -1.06 -4.30
CA ASP A 167 -6.33 -1.93 -5.45
C ASP A 167 -5.02 -2.48 -6.02
N VAL A 168 -4.15 -2.92 -5.12
CA VAL A 168 -2.81 -3.46 -5.46
C VAL A 168 -2.87 -4.78 -6.22
N ALA A 169 -4.01 -5.46 -6.20
CA ALA A 169 -4.24 -6.70 -6.92
C ALA A 169 -4.86 -6.49 -8.31
N ALA A 170 -5.29 -5.26 -8.64
CA ALA A 170 -5.82 -4.96 -9.96
C ALA A 170 -4.76 -5.11 -11.04
N ARG A 171 -5.22 -5.54 -12.21
CA ARG A 171 -4.39 -5.49 -13.40
C ARG A 171 -4.15 -4.02 -13.77
N PRO A 172 -2.90 -3.58 -13.90
CA PRO A 172 -2.61 -2.23 -14.36
C PRO A 172 -3.10 -1.98 -15.79
N SER A 173 -3.10 -0.71 -16.19
CA SER A 173 -3.43 -0.28 -17.55
C SER A 173 -2.63 -1.03 -18.62
N ASP A 174 -3.23 -1.22 -19.79
CA ASP A 174 -2.55 -1.75 -20.96
C ASP A 174 -1.81 -0.66 -21.77
N ALA A 175 -1.97 0.63 -21.40
CA ALA A 175 -1.35 1.74 -22.08
C ALA A 175 0.15 1.83 -21.77
N PRO A 176 1.07 1.80 -22.74
CA PRO A 176 2.52 1.86 -22.49
C PRO A 176 2.96 3.12 -21.73
N ASP A 177 2.25 4.23 -21.89
CA ASP A 177 2.57 5.50 -21.25
C ASP A 177 2.35 5.49 -19.73
N ASP A 178 1.62 4.49 -19.21
CA ASP A 178 1.41 4.31 -17.78
C ASP A 178 2.58 3.59 -17.09
N TYR A 179 3.65 3.29 -17.84
CA TYR A 179 4.85 2.62 -17.35
C TYR A 179 6.08 3.50 -17.51
N THR A 180 7.09 3.19 -16.73
CA THR A 180 8.41 3.84 -16.77
C THR A 180 9.50 2.81 -16.52
N ASP A 181 10.72 3.15 -16.89
CA ASP A 181 11.90 2.39 -16.50
C ASP A 181 12.58 3.10 -15.33
N CYS A 182 13.10 2.33 -14.38
CA CYS A 182 13.98 2.89 -13.36
C CYS A 182 15.28 3.41 -13.97
N PRO A 183 16.02 4.29 -13.28
CA PRO A 183 17.34 4.70 -13.70
C PRO A 183 18.26 3.51 -13.98
N GLU A 184 19.00 3.57 -15.07
CA GLU A 184 19.98 2.55 -15.41
C GLU A 184 21.18 2.66 -14.46
N SER A 185 21.50 1.59 -13.74
CA SER A 185 22.71 1.51 -12.93
C SER A 185 23.89 1.12 -13.80
N GLY A 186 24.67 2.13 -14.23
CA GLY A 186 25.86 1.91 -15.07
C GLY A 186 27.07 1.47 -14.23
N ILE A 187 27.81 0.47 -14.73
CA ILE A 187 29.08 0.03 -14.18
C ILE A 187 29.98 -0.54 -15.28
N SER A 188 31.28 -0.61 -15.01
CA SER A 188 32.22 -1.37 -15.81
C SER A 188 32.94 -2.35 -14.88
N GLY A 189 32.71 -3.65 -15.07
CA GLY A 189 33.31 -4.69 -14.23
C GLY A 189 32.54 -6.00 -14.23
N GLN A 190 32.94 -6.89 -13.31
CA GLN A 190 32.37 -8.23 -13.21
C GLN A 190 31.33 -8.39 -12.09
N HIS A 191 31.02 -7.33 -11.35
CA HIS A 191 30.10 -7.35 -10.24
C HIS A 191 29.32 -6.04 -10.13
N ILE A 192 28.01 -6.14 -9.95
CA ILE A 192 27.10 -5.03 -9.69
C ILE A 192 26.07 -5.42 -8.64
N SER A 193 25.85 -4.55 -7.67
CA SER A 193 24.78 -4.67 -6.71
C SER A 193 24.00 -3.36 -6.60
N GLY A 194 22.73 -3.44 -6.25
CA GLY A 194 21.89 -2.28 -6.10
C GLY A 194 20.47 -2.65 -5.67
N ASN A 195 19.61 -1.65 -5.67
CA ASN A 195 18.20 -1.84 -5.42
C ASN A 195 17.37 -0.86 -6.25
N CYS A 196 16.13 -1.19 -6.45
CA CYS A 196 15.10 -0.35 -7.06
C CYS A 196 13.73 -0.68 -6.45
N TYR A 197 12.77 0.16 -6.68
CA TYR A 197 11.43 -0.02 -6.15
C TYR A 197 10.44 -0.32 -7.28
N LEU A 198 9.53 -1.26 -7.02
CA LEU A 198 8.52 -1.72 -7.95
C LEU A 198 7.14 -1.51 -7.35
N LEU A 199 6.28 -0.78 -8.04
CA LEU A 199 4.85 -0.77 -7.78
C LEU A 199 4.21 -2.08 -8.28
N PRO A 200 3.11 -2.56 -7.67
CA PRO A 200 2.41 -3.75 -8.10
C PRO A 200 2.10 -3.74 -9.60
N ASN A 201 2.50 -4.79 -10.30
CA ASN A 201 2.31 -4.96 -11.74
C ASN A 201 1.72 -6.34 -12.04
N MET A 202 0.41 -6.50 -11.80
CA MET A 202 -0.29 -7.78 -11.89
C MET A 202 -0.74 -8.09 -13.33
N GLN A 203 0.20 -8.17 -14.27
CA GLN A 203 -0.08 -8.46 -15.69
C GLN A 203 -0.53 -9.89 -15.97
N GLY A 204 -0.44 -10.76 -14.98
CA GLY A 204 -0.77 -12.17 -15.12
C GLY A 204 0.40 -13.02 -15.65
N THR A 205 0.07 -14.17 -16.22
CA THR A 205 1.05 -15.15 -16.72
C THR A 205 0.71 -15.58 -18.13
N VAL A 206 1.73 -16.06 -18.87
CA VAL A 206 1.56 -16.75 -20.16
C VAL A 206 1.72 -18.26 -19.91
N PRO A 207 0.61 -19.03 -19.75
CA PRO A 207 0.68 -20.43 -19.31
C PRO A 207 1.43 -21.36 -20.27
N SER A 208 1.55 -20.98 -21.55
CA SER A 208 2.30 -21.74 -22.57
C SER A 208 3.81 -21.64 -22.40
N ILE A 209 4.32 -20.65 -21.67
CA ILE A 209 5.76 -20.44 -21.46
C ILE A 209 6.19 -21.16 -20.18
N THR A 210 6.61 -22.41 -20.33
CA THR A 210 7.00 -23.27 -19.21
C THR A 210 8.52 -23.40 -19.04
N ASP A 211 9.30 -23.31 -20.12
CA ASP A 211 10.76 -23.34 -20.06
C ASP A 211 11.29 -22.00 -19.50
N GLN A 212 12.21 -22.08 -18.55
CA GLN A 212 12.83 -20.89 -17.95
C GLN A 212 13.60 -20.02 -18.96
N ARG A 213 14.14 -20.65 -20.00
CA ARG A 213 14.88 -19.95 -21.08
C ARG A 213 13.99 -19.11 -21.97
N ASP A 214 12.69 -19.45 -22.03
CA ASP A 214 11.69 -18.72 -22.79
C ASP A 214 11.00 -17.61 -21.99
N LYS A 215 11.29 -17.50 -20.68
CA LYS A 215 10.80 -16.42 -19.81
C LYS A 215 11.62 -15.16 -20.01
N ASN A 216 11.37 -14.48 -21.10
CA ASN A 216 12.01 -13.24 -21.50
C ASN A 216 10.95 -12.17 -21.85
N PRO A 217 11.32 -10.89 -22.05
CA PRO A 217 10.35 -9.83 -22.35
C PRO A 217 9.49 -10.07 -23.57
N ASP A 218 9.99 -10.74 -24.61
CA ASP A 218 9.25 -11.01 -25.85
C ASP A 218 8.12 -12.02 -25.66
N ASN A 219 8.26 -12.89 -24.67
CA ASN A 219 7.31 -13.94 -24.31
C ASN A 219 6.48 -13.61 -23.06
N ALA A 220 6.75 -12.48 -22.41
CA ALA A 220 6.00 -12.02 -21.23
C ALA A 220 4.67 -11.38 -21.64
N PRO A 221 3.70 -11.21 -20.71
CA PRO A 221 2.59 -10.31 -20.93
C PRO A 221 3.08 -8.91 -21.29
N ALA A 222 2.33 -8.20 -22.13
CA ALA A 222 2.62 -6.81 -22.44
C ALA A 222 2.76 -6.00 -21.14
N ASN A 223 3.74 -5.11 -21.08
CA ASN A 223 4.05 -4.26 -19.92
C ASN A 223 4.43 -5.01 -18.63
N ALA A 224 4.76 -6.31 -18.69
CA ALA A 224 5.30 -7.01 -17.52
C ALA A 224 6.65 -6.41 -17.11
N SER A 225 6.84 -6.20 -15.82
CA SER A 225 8.13 -5.70 -15.30
C SER A 225 9.21 -6.77 -15.41
N TYR A 226 10.42 -6.36 -15.77
CA TYR A 226 11.58 -7.24 -15.91
C TYR A 226 12.88 -6.53 -15.56
N LEU A 227 13.89 -7.31 -15.17
CA LEU A 227 15.24 -6.83 -14.94
C LEU A 227 16.07 -7.00 -16.20
N LEU A 228 16.53 -5.90 -16.80
CA LEU A 228 17.42 -5.89 -17.96
C LEU A 228 18.87 -5.82 -17.51
N ILE A 229 19.66 -6.82 -17.86
CA ILE A 229 21.11 -6.89 -17.60
C ILE A 229 21.85 -6.76 -18.92
N ARG A 230 22.70 -5.77 -19.05
CA ARG A 230 23.57 -5.61 -20.23
C ARG A 230 25.00 -6.01 -19.89
N ALA A 231 25.61 -6.82 -20.75
CA ALA A 231 26.98 -7.28 -20.65
C ALA A 231 27.65 -7.30 -22.02
N VAL A 232 28.99 -7.26 -22.08
CA VAL A 232 29.84 -7.36 -23.28
C VAL A 232 30.98 -8.34 -23.07
#